data_3bcefe7c1675255d36e79e1c14e3af16
#
_entry.id   3bcefe7c1675255d36e79e1c14e3af16
#
_cell.length_a   1.000
_cell.length_b   1.000
_cell.length_c   1.000
_cell.angle_alpha   90.00
_cell.angle_beta   90.00
_cell.angle_gamma   90.00
#
_symmetry.space_group_name_H-M   'P 1'
#
loop_
_entity.id
_entity.type
_entity.pdbx_description
1 polymer ?
#
loop_
_entity_poly.entity_id
_entity_poly.type
_entity_poly.pdbx_seq_one_letter_code
_entity_poly.pdbx_strand_id
1 'polypeptide(L)'
;MLIRISQLFALLLAHKRRLLWLLLLGVVLPWGIFLKASSEIEEGEGFYGDLQLLRWAHAHTTPALDSFFLFCSAIGGPVPMTVAAVLFTGVLVWRRQPRYAWFFGLAVGGAAALNLLAKAILGRPRPAFWVSLAPETSFSFPSGHAMGSAAVVLALGLLLARGRWRVWLPGALFVLAVGFSRVYLGVHYPSDVLSG
;
A
#
# COMPACT_ATOMS: atom_id res chain seq x y z
N MET A 1 23.66 -39.77 -5.59
CA MET A 1 22.40 -39.84 -4.83
C MET A 1 21.28 -39.43 -5.82
N LEU A 2 20.62 -40.45 -6.43
CA LEU A 2 19.58 -40.23 -7.45
C LEU A 2 18.29 -39.77 -6.76
N ILE A 3 17.85 -38.55 -7.04
CA ILE A 3 16.55 -38.05 -6.60
C ILE A 3 15.48 -38.93 -7.28
N ARG A 4 14.62 -39.57 -6.50
CA ARG A 4 13.52 -40.38 -7.06
C ARG A 4 12.59 -39.49 -7.88
N ILE A 5 12.14 -39.96 -9.03
CA ILE A 5 11.24 -39.22 -9.97
C ILE A 5 10.02 -38.66 -9.21
N SER A 6 9.49 -39.42 -8.23
CA SER A 6 8.40 -38.97 -7.35
C SER A 6 8.74 -37.74 -6.50
N GLN A 7 9.98 -37.61 -6.04
CA GLN A 7 10.44 -36.44 -5.29
C GLN A 7 10.60 -35.21 -6.17
N LEU A 8 11.10 -35.40 -7.41
CA LEU A 8 11.18 -34.34 -8.40
C LEU A 8 9.79 -33.83 -8.78
N PHE A 9 8.84 -34.75 -8.98
CA PHE A 9 7.44 -34.41 -9.31
C PHE A 9 6.75 -33.66 -8.14
N ALA A 10 6.98 -34.10 -6.89
CA ALA A 10 6.46 -33.44 -5.70
C ALA A 10 7.03 -32.01 -5.54
N LEU A 11 8.33 -31.81 -5.80
CA LEU A 11 8.98 -30.50 -5.77
C LEU A 11 8.44 -29.57 -6.88
N LEU A 12 8.23 -30.09 -8.07
CA LEU A 12 7.64 -29.33 -9.18
C LEU A 12 6.19 -28.92 -8.89
N LEU A 13 5.39 -29.83 -8.31
CA LEU A 13 4.01 -29.53 -7.91
C LEU A 13 3.96 -28.51 -6.75
N ALA A 14 4.82 -28.65 -5.76
CA ALA A 14 4.92 -27.70 -4.65
C ALA A 14 5.35 -26.30 -5.15
N HIS A 15 6.28 -26.24 -6.12
CA HIS A 15 6.70 -24.99 -6.73
C HIS A 15 5.57 -24.33 -7.52
N LYS A 16 4.84 -25.10 -8.35
CA LYS A 16 3.67 -24.60 -9.09
C LYS A 16 2.56 -24.11 -8.14
N ARG A 17 2.27 -24.87 -7.09
CA ARG A 17 1.28 -24.49 -6.09
C ARG A 17 1.66 -23.18 -5.39
N ARG A 18 2.93 -23.00 -5.05
CA ARG A 18 3.45 -21.77 -4.44
C ARG A 18 3.32 -20.58 -5.40
N LEU A 19 3.67 -20.77 -6.67
CA LEU A 19 3.52 -19.74 -7.70
C LEU A 19 2.06 -19.36 -7.92
N LEU A 20 1.15 -20.32 -7.92
CA LEU A 20 -0.29 -20.06 -8.02
C LEU A 20 -0.82 -19.23 -6.85
N TRP A 21 -0.41 -19.55 -5.62
CA TRP A 21 -0.80 -18.74 -4.46
C TRP A 21 -0.21 -17.32 -4.51
N LEU A 22 1.03 -17.17 -4.94
CA LEU A 22 1.66 -15.85 -5.13
C LEU A 22 0.93 -15.04 -6.20
N LEU A 23 0.55 -15.66 -7.31
CA LEU A 23 -0.22 -15.01 -8.36
C LEU A 23 -1.63 -14.65 -7.86
N LEU A 24 -2.33 -15.57 -7.20
CA LEU A 24 -3.68 -15.36 -6.71
C LEU A 24 -3.72 -14.25 -5.66
N LEU A 25 -2.89 -14.33 -4.62
CA LEU A 25 -2.88 -13.38 -3.49
C LEU A 25 -2.13 -12.09 -3.80
N GLY A 26 -1.09 -12.16 -4.64
CA GLY A 26 -0.24 -11.00 -4.97
C GLY A 26 -0.68 -10.21 -6.20
N VAL A 27 -1.52 -10.79 -7.05
CA VAL A 27 -1.97 -10.13 -8.29
C VAL A 27 -3.49 -10.16 -8.41
N VAL A 28 -4.08 -11.37 -8.51
CA VAL A 28 -5.51 -11.50 -8.85
C VAL A 28 -6.40 -10.89 -7.79
N LEU A 29 -6.14 -11.17 -6.51
CA LEU A 29 -6.94 -10.64 -5.40
C LEU A 29 -6.83 -9.11 -5.27
N PRO A 30 -5.64 -8.48 -5.24
CA PRO A 30 -5.52 -7.03 -5.22
C PRO A 30 -6.19 -6.36 -6.43
N TRP A 31 -5.99 -6.89 -7.63
CA TRP A 31 -6.66 -6.39 -8.83
C TRP A 31 -8.19 -6.53 -8.75
N GLY A 32 -8.69 -7.65 -8.24
CA GLY A 32 -10.12 -7.87 -8.02
C GLY A 32 -10.73 -6.85 -7.05
N ILE A 33 -10.04 -6.57 -5.94
CA ILE A 33 -10.45 -5.54 -4.98
C ILE A 33 -10.44 -4.16 -5.64
N PHE A 34 -9.37 -3.82 -6.37
CA PHE A 34 -9.24 -2.54 -7.06
C PHE A 34 -10.35 -2.35 -8.11
N LEU A 35 -10.60 -3.34 -8.97
CA LEU A 35 -11.62 -3.27 -10.01
C LEU A 35 -13.03 -3.15 -9.41
N LYS A 36 -13.32 -3.92 -8.35
CA LYS A 36 -14.59 -3.78 -7.65
C LYS A 36 -14.75 -2.39 -7.03
N ALA A 37 -13.70 -1.87 -6.39
CA ALA A 37 -13.72 -0.53 -5.83
C ALA A 37 -13.94 0.55 -6.91
N SER A 38 -13.32 0.37 -8.08
CA SER A 38 -13.48 1.29 -9.21
C SER A 38 -14.91 1.29 -9.75
N SER A 39 -15.54 0.12 -9.92
CA SER A 39 -16.92 0.04 -10.41
C SER A 39 -17.94 0.68 -9.47
N GLU A 40 -17.82 0.44 -8.16
CA GLU A 40 -18.68 1.06 -7.14
C GLU A 40 -18.54 2.60 -7.11
N ILE A 41 -17.34 3.11 -7.39
CA ILE A 41 -17.08 4.56 -7.49
C ILE A 41 -17.76 5.15 -8.75
N GLU A 42 -17.65 4.47 -9.90
CA GLU A 42 -18.27 4.91 -11.16
C GLU A 42 -19.79 4.89 -11.08
N GLU A 43 -20.38 3.94 -10.37
CA GLU A 43 -21.83 3.84 -10.15
C GLU A 43 -22.34 4.87 -9.12
N GLY A 44 -21.44 5.62 -8.46
CA GLY A 44 -21.80 6.61 -7.44
C GLY A 44 -22.25 5.98 -6.11
N GLU A 45 -22.16 4.66 -6.00
CA GLU A 45 -22.45 3.92 -4.78
C GLU A 45 -21.20 3.91 -3.89
N GLY A 46 -21.33 4.31 -2.63
CA GLY A 46 -20.23 4.19 -1.66
C GLY A 46 -20.10 2.75 -1.17
N PHE A 47 -18.87 2.31 -0.87
CA PHE A 47 -18.67 1.00 -0.24
C PHE A 47 -19.43 0.87 1.07
N TYR A 48 -20.16 -0.25 1.19
CA TYR A 48 -20.79 -0.60 2.47
C TYR A 48 -19.73 -0.67 3.56
N GLY A 49 -19.86 0.16 4.58
CA GLY A 49 -18.86 0.26 5.66
C GLY A 49 -17.93 1.46 5.60
N ASP A 50 -17.76 2.12 4.44
CA ASP A 50 -16.92 3.32 4.32
C ASP A 50 -17.35 4.41 5.32
N LEU A 51 -18.64 4.73 5.34
CA LEU A 51 -19.20 5.75 6.22
C LEU A 51 -19.22 5.33 7.70
N GLN A 52 -19.53 4.06 7.98
CA GLN A 52 -19.55 3.54 9.33
C GLN A 52 -18.17 3.65 9.98
N LEU A 53 -17.12 3.20 9.29
CA LEU A 53 -15.76 3.24 9.82
C LEU A 53 -15.23 4.67 9.95
N LEU A 54 -15.53 5.54 8.98
CA LEU A 54 -15.20 6.96 9.07
C LEU A 54 -15.83 7.63 10.28
N ARG A 55 -17.14 7.45 10.48
CA ARG A 55 -17.88 8.01 11.63
C ARG A 55 -17.38 7.45 12.95
N TRP A 56 -17.13 6.13 12.98
CA TRP A 56 -16.56 5.49 14.15
C TRP A 56 -15.19 6.07 14.51
N ALA A 57 -14.30 6.20 13.55
CA ALA A 57 -12.98 6.79 13.76
C ALA A 57 -13.08 8.24 14.27
N HIS A 58 -13.94 9.05 13.67
CA HIS A 58 -14.18 10.43 14.10
C HIS A 58 -14.77 10.54 15.51
N ALA A 59 -15.68 9.65 15.88
CA ALA A 59 -16.28 9.62 17.22
C ALA A 59 -15.28 9.27 18.33
N HIS A 60 -14.13 8.67 17.98
CA HIS A 60 -13.08 8.24 18.92
C HIS A 60 -11.83 9.13 18.86
N THR A 61 -11.96 10.36 18.35
CA THR A 61 -10.83 11.31 18.31
C THR A 61 -10.46 11.79 19.69
N THR A 62 -9.15 11.90 19.93
CA THR A 62 -8.56 12.47 21.14
C THR A 62 -7.29 13.22 20.76
N PRO A 63 -6.85 14.25 21.52
CA PRO A 63 -5.63 15.01 21.21
C PRO A 63 -4.37 14.13 21.07
N ALA A 64 -4.28 13.04 21.84
CA ALA A 64 -3.17 12.10 21.76
C ALA A 64 -3.20 11.28 20.46
N LEU A 65 -4.37 10.78 20.07
CA LEU A 65 -4.56 10.06 18.82
C LEU A 65 -4.42 10.99 17.61
N ASP A 66 -4.90 12.23 17.70
CA ASP A 66 -4.72 13.25 16.65
C ASP A 66 -3.23 13.45 16.37
N SER A 67 -2.43 13.70 17.42
CA SER A 67 -0.98 13.85 17.28
C SER A 67 -0.29 12.61 16.72
N PHE A 68 -0.69 11.43 17.18
CA PHE A 68 -0.16 10.16 16.69
C PHE A 68 -0.46 9.93 15.21
N PHE A 69 -1.73 10.10 14.79
CA PHE A 69 -2.11 9.84 13.39
C PHE A 69 -1.66 10.96 12.45
N LEU A 70 -1.53 12.20 12.91
CA LEU A 70 -0.85 13.25 12.16
C LEU A 70 0.62 12.89 11.90
N PHE A 71 1.33 12.39 12.91
CA PHE A 71 2.70 11.92 12.76
C PHE A 71 2.80 10.75 11.78
N CYS A 72 1.96 9.71 11.93
CA CYS A 72 1.93 8.57 11.01
C CYS A 72 1.66 9.02 9.56
N SER A 73 0.70 9.93 9.37
CA SER A 73 0.39 10.51 8.08
C SER A 73 1.57 11.31 7.52
N ALA A 74 2.22 12.13 8.34
CA ALA A 74 3.35 12.95 7.91
C ALA A 74 4.52 12.08 7.42
N ILE A 75 4.93 11.06 8.18
CA ILE A 75 6.05 10.18 7.78
C ILE A 75 5.71 9.24 6.63
N GLY A 76 4.45 8.81 6.50
CA GLY A 76 3.97 7.96 5.39
C GLY A 76 3.54 8.74 4.16
N GLY A 77 3.68 10.06 4.17
CA GLY A 77 3.26 10.94 3.09
C GLY A 77 4.10 10.81 1.81
N PRO A 78 3.58 11.32 0.68
CA PRO A 78 4.27 11.22 -0.61
C PRO A 78 5.69 11.79 -0.60
N VAL A 79 5.90 12.93 0.05
CA VAL A 79 7.22 13.59 0.09
C VAL A 79 8.24 12.76 0.88
N PRO A 80 8.02 12.38 2.17
CA PRO A 80 8.96 11.53 2.89
C PRO A 80 9.20 10.19 2.22
N MET A 81 8.17 9.55 1.67
CA MET A 81 8.34 8.26 0.98
C MET A 81 9.15 8.40 -0.31
N THR A 82 8.96 9.47 -1.07
CA THR A 82 9.77 9.76 -2.26
C THR A 82 11.23 10.04 -1.88
N VAL A 83 11.47 10.86 -0.87
CA VAL A 83 12.83 11.14 -0.38
C VAL A 83 13.51 9.85 0.09
N ALA A 84 12.85 9.04 0.90
CA ALA A 84 13.38 7.76 1.34
C ALA A 84 13.70 6.82 0.15
N ALA A 85 12.81 6.76 -0.85
CA ALA A 85 13.00 5.95 -2.04
C ALA A 85 14.19 6.42 -2.88
N VAL A 86 14.34 7.72 -3.10
CA VAL A 86 15.46 8.30 -3.83
C VAL A 86 16.79 8.05 -3.11
N LEU A 87 16.84 8.30 -1.80
CA LEU A 87 18.04 8.06 -1.00
C LEU A 87 18.44 6.59 -1.01
N PHE A 88 17.49 5.67 -0.81
CA PHE A 88 17.78 4.24 -0.82
C PHE A 88 18.24 3.75 -2.19
N THR A 89 17.61 4.21 -3.26
CA THR A 89 18.04 3.92 -4.64
C THR A 89 19.45 4.46 -4.88
N GLY A 90 19.75 5.69 -4.45
CA GLY A 90 21.07 6.29 -4.53
C GLY A 90 22.15 5.47 -3.80
N VAL A 91 21.84 4.96 -2.59
CA VAL A 91 22.72 4.06 -1.85
C VAL A 91 22.98 2.76 -2.62
N LEU A 92 21.97 2.17 -3.24
CA LEU A 92 22.12 0.94 -4.06
C LEU A 92 23.02 1.20 -5.27
N VAL A 93 22.85 2.33 -5.96
CA VAL A 93 23.69 2.74 -7.09
C VAL A 93 25.14 2.95 -6.62
N TRP A 94 25.35 3.69 -5.53
CA TRP A 94 26.67 3.93 -4.95
C TRP A 94 27.37 2.62 -4.56
N ARG A 95 26.61 1.66 -4.01
CA ARG A 95 27.10 0.31 -3.70
C ARG A 95 27.30 -0.59 -4.92
N ARG A 96 27.16 -0.05 -6.14
CA ARG A 96 27.26 -0.78 -7.41
C ARG A 96 26.31 -1.99 -7.49
N GLN A 97 25.10 -1.83 -7.01
CA GLN A 97 24.05 -2.84 -7.03
C GLN A 97 22.90 -2.45 -7.99
N PRO A 98 23.15 -2.25 -9.31
CA PRO A 98 22.18 -1.67 -10.23
C PRO A 98 20.91 -2.51 -10.37
N ARG A 99 20.98 -3.83 -10.28
CA ARG A 99 19.81 -4.71 -10.36
C ARG A 99 18.80 -4.43 -9.24
N TYR A 100 19.27 -4.22 -8.02
CA TYR A 100 18.42 -3.88 -6.89
C TYR A 100 17.92 -2.45 -6.95
N ALA A 101 18.74 -1.53 -7.46
CA ALA A 101 18.34 -0.14 -7.68
C ALA A 101 17.19 -0.05 -8.71
N TRP A 102 17.31 -0.75 -9.85
CA TRP A 102 16.24 -0.83 -10.84
C TRP A 102 14.97 -1.47 -10.29
N PHE A 103 15.10 -2.60 -9.60
CA PHE A 103 13.94 -3.27 -8.98
C PHE A 103 13.20 -2.32 -8.02
N PHE A 104 13.93 -1.70 -7.10
CA PHE A 104 13.34 -0.82 -6.10
C PHE A 104 12.74 0.44 -6.73
N GLY A 105 13.49 1.07 -7.63
CA GLY A 105 13.05 2.29 -8.32
C GLY A 105 11.80 2.06 -9.18
N LEU A 106 11.76 0.94 -9.92
CA LEU A 106 10.60 0.59 -10.75
C LEU A 106 9.39 0.19 -9.89
N ALA A 107 9.59 -0.52 -8.77
CA ALA A 107 8.49 -0.90 -7.88
C ALA A 107 7.85 0.33 -7.25
N VAL A 108 8.63 1.23 -6.66
CA VAL A 108 8.11 2.42 -5.97
C VAL A 108 7.66 3.49 -6.97
N GLY A 109 8.46 3.76 -7.99
CA GLY A 109 8.11 4.73 -9.04
C GLY A 109 6.91 4.31 -9.87
N GLY A 110 6.80 3.01 -10.18
CA GLY A 110 5.65 2.42 -10.85
C GLY A 110 4.37 2.54 -10.03
N ALA A 111 4.43 2.25 -8.73
CA ALA A 111 3.30 2.45 -7.82
C ALA A 111 2.85 3.91 -7.78
N ALA A 112 3.79 4.85 -7.69
CA ALA A 112 3.46 6.28 -7.72
C ALA A 112 2.81 6.70 -9.06
N ALA A 113 3.33 6.24 -10.18
CA ALA A 113 2.77 6.53 -11.51
C ALA A 113 1.35 5.94 -11.66
N LEU A 114 1.14 4.68 -11.23
CA LEU A 114 -0.18 4.05 -11.24
C LEU A 114 -1.18 4.79 -10.33
N ASN A 115 -0.74 5.26 -9.16
CA ASN A 115 -1.60 6.06 -8.27
C ASN A 115 -2.06 7.35 -8.94
N LEU A 116 -1.14 8.08 -9.56
CA LEU A 116 -1.47 9.33 -10.27
C LEU A 116 -2.42 9.09 -11.44
N LEU A 117 -2.17 8.04 -12.21
CA LEU A 117 -3.03 7.65 -13.34
C LEU A 117 -4.43 7.27 -12.87
N ALA A 118 -4.54 6.42 -11.85
CA ALA A 118 -5.82 6.00 -11.30
C ALA A 118 -6.61 7.20 -10.74
N LYS A 119 -5.95 8.13 -10.04
CA LYS A 119 -6.58 9.37 -9.57
C LYS A 119 -7.12 10.23 -10.71
N ALA A 120 -6.37 10.35 -11.80
CA ALA A 120 -6.78 11.14 -12.97
C ALA A 120 -7.98 10.51 -13.70
N ILE A 121 -8.08 9.18 -13.72
CA ILE A 121 -9.17 8.46 -14.41
C ILE A 121 -10.44 8.45 -13.55
N LEU A 122 -10.32 8.08 -12.28
CA LEU A 122 -11.48 7.80 -11.43
C LEU A 122 -12.04 9.04 -10.71
N GLY A 123 -11.22 10.06 -10.46
CA GLY A 123 -11.64 11.37 -9.99
C GLY A 123 -12.51 11.40 -8.72
N ARG A 124 -12.43 10.40 -7.84
CA ARG A 124 -13.29 10.29 -6.64
C ARG A 124 -13.10 11.50 -5.71
N PRO A 125 -14.16 12.21 -5.32
CA PRO A 125 -14.08 13.28 -4.34
C PRO A 125 -13.71 12.72 -2.95
N ARG A 126 -13.06 13.54 -2.14
CA ARG A 126 -12.74 13.18 -0.76
C ARG A 126 -13.94 13.26 0.17
N PRO A 127 -13.91 12.53 1.32
CA PRO A 127 -14.86 12.78 2.39
C PRO A 127 -14.83 14.25 2.80
N ALA A 128 -16.01 14.86 2.95
CA ALA A 128 -16.17 16.26 3.36
C ALA A 128 -17.19 16.40 4.52
N PHE A 129 -17.22 15.42 5.43
CA PHE A 129 -18.21 15.40 6.53
C PHE A 129 -17.82 16.33 7.68
N TRP A 130 -16.53 16.65 7.82
CA TRP A 130 -15.97 17.57 8.81
C TRP A 130 -14.66 18.18 8.32
N VAL A 131 -14.20 19.23 8.99
CA VAL A 131 -12.91 19.84 8.68
C VAL A 131 -11.79 18.91 9.15
N SER A 132 -10.97 18.43 8.21
CA SER A 132 -9.83 17.57 8.53
C SER A 132 -8.66 18.37 9.13
N LEU A 133 -7.92 17.75 10.05
CA LEU A 133 -6.66 18.27 10.58
C LEU A 133 -5.51 18.23 9.54
N ALA A 134 -5.66 17.46 8.46
CA ALA A 134 -4.67 17.35 7.39
C ALA A 134 -5.35 17.44 6.01
N PRO A 135 -5.90 18.60 5.61
CA PRO A 135 -6.64 18.75 4.38
C PRO A 135 -5.75 18.48 3.16
N GLU A 136 -6.33 17.88 2.13
CA GLU A 136 -5.66 17.58 0.85
C GLU A 136 -6.54 18.01 -0.33
N THR A 137 -5.90 18.40 -1.44
CA THR A 137 -6.59 18.95 -2.62
C THR A 137 -6.70 17.97 -3.78
N SER A 138 -5.93 16.84 -3.76
CA SER A 138 -6.01 15.83 -4.82
C SER A 138 -7.20 14.89 -4.64
N PHE A 139 -7.56 14.13 -5.69
CA PHE A 139 -8.61 13.12 -5.64
C PHE A 139 -8.36 12.05 -4.55
N SER A 140 -9.45 11.41 -4.08
CA SER A 140 -9.41 10.49 -2.97
C SER A 140 -8.84 9.12 -3.37
N PHE A 141 -9.31 8.53 -4.45
CA PHE A 141 -9.02 7.14 -4.82
C PHE A 141 -7.91 7.02 -5.88
N PRO A 142 -7.02 6.06 -5.73
CA PRO A 142 -6.68 5.32 -4.51
C PRO A 142 -5.81 6.16 -3.56
N SER A 143 -5.66 5.72 -2.29
CA SER A 143 -4.85 6.44 -1.31
C SER A 143 -3.36 6.39 -1.65
N GLY A 144 -2.75 7.55 -1.96
CA GLY A 144 -1.31 7.63 -2.24
C GLY A 144 -0.40 7.35 -1.04
N HIS A 145 -0.87 7.64 0.18
CA HIS A 145 -0.16 7.29 1.41
C HIS A 145 -0.12 5.78 1.62
N ALA A 146 -1.25 5.09 1.45
CA ALA A 146 -1.31 3.64 1.57
C ALA A 146 -0.44 2.96 0.50
N MET A 147 -0.66 3.31 -0.77
CA MET A 147 0.07 2.72 -1.89
C MET A 147 1.58 2.99 -1.82
N GLY A 148 1.99 4.23 -1.53
CA GLY A 148 3.40 4.60 -1.45
C GLY A 148 4.12 3.91 -0.29
N SER A 149 3.52 3.90 0.92
CA SER A 149 4.09 3.22 2.08
C SER A 149 4.17 1.71 1.87
N ALA A 150 3.11 1.09 1.32
CA ALA A 150 3.10 -0.33 1.00
C ALA A 150 4.17 -0.69 -0.04
N ALA A 151 4.29 0.07 -1.13
CA ALA A 151 5.30 -0.16 -2.17
C ALA A 151 6.72 -0.10 -1.61
N VAL A 152 7.04 0.92 -0.80
CA VAL A 152 8.35 1.06 -0.16
C VAL A 152 8.63 -0.11 0.79
N VAL A 153 7.68 -0.44 1.69
CA VAL A 153 7.85 -1.52 2.67
C VAL A 153 7.99 -2.88 1.99
N LEU A 154 7.16 -3.16 0.99
CA LEU A 154 7.23 -4.43 0.25
C LEU A 154 8.55 -4.55 -0.51
N ALA A 155 8.97 -3.50 -1.24
CA ALA A 155 10.22 -3.53 -1.98
C ALA A 155 11.44 -3.67 -1.05
N LEU A 156 11.49 -2.94 0.08
CA LEU A 156 12.53 -3.10 1.10
C LEU A 156 12.51 -4.50 1.73
N GLY A 157 11.33 -4.99 2.08
CA GLY A 157 11.17 -6.32 2.66
C GLY A 157 11.69 -7.42 1.75
N LEU A 158 11.39 -7.36 0.45
CA LEU A 158 11.89 -8.32 -0.54
C LEU A 158 13.41 -8.26 -0.67
N LEU A 159 14.02 -7.09 -0.56
CA LEU A 159 15.47 -6.92 -0.65
C LEU A 159 16.20 -7.29 0.64
N LEU A 160 15.63 -7.00 1.81
CA LEU A 160 16.32 -7.06 3.09
C LEU A 160 15.90 -8.24 4.00
N ALA A 161 14.64 -8.69 3.91
CA ALA A 161 14.10 -9.62 4.88
C ALA A 161 14.68 -11.03 4.78
N ARG A 162 15.14 -11.48 3.60
CA ARG A 162 15.70 -12.83 3.39
C ARG A 162 14.94 -13.94 4.14
N GLY A 163 13.60 -13.87 4.15
CA GLY A 163 12.73 -14.80 4.85
C GLY A 163 12.55 -14.54 6.37
N ARG A 164 13.10 -13.47 6.91
CA ARG A 164 12.97 -13.13 8.34
C ARG A 164 11.67 -12.38 8.60
N TRP A 165 10.68 -13.02 9.20
CA TRP A 165 9.38 -12.43 9.55
C TRP A 165 9.50 -11.16 10.41
N ARG A 166 10.54 -11.05 11.25
CA ARG A 166 10.81 -9.89 12.11
C ARG A 166 11.02 -8.59 11.34
N VAL A 167 11.38 -8.65 10.06
CA VAL A 167 11.50 -7.48 9.20
C VAL A 167 10.12 -7.07 8.65
N TRP A 168 9.25 -8.04 8.41
CA TRP A 168 7.93 -7.79 7.85
C TRP A 168 6.95 -7.19 8.87
N LEU A 169 7.04 -7.59 10.14
CA LEU A 169 6.09 -7.12 11.16
C LEU A 169 6.12 -5.60 11.38
N PRO A 170 7.28 -4.95 11.62
CA PRO A 170 7.32 -3.48 11.74
C PRO A 170 6.85 -2.77 10.47
N GLY A 171 7.20 -3.30 9.29
CA GLY A 171 6.74 -2.77 8.02
C GLY A 171 5.22 -2.83 7.87
N ALA A 172 4.62 -3.98 8.18
CA ALA A 172 3.16 -4.15 8.14
C ALA A 172 2.46 -3.21 9.12
N LEU A 173 2.96 -3.10 10.36
CA LEU A 173 2.41 -2.17 11.35
C LEU A 173 2.52 -0.71 10.89
N PHE A 174 3.61 -0.34 10.26
CA PHE A 174 3.78 0.99 9.67
C PHE A 174 2.76 1.26 8.57
N VAL A 175 2.60 0.36 7.60
CA VAL A 175 1.62 0.49 6.51
C VAL A 175 0.19 0.59 7.06
N LEU A 176 -0.16 -0.25 8.03
CA LEU A 176 -1.48 -0.21 8.69
C LEU A 176 -1.70 1.11 9.44
N ALA A 177 -0.70 1.60 10.17
CA ALA A 177 -0.80 2.87 10.88
C ALA A 177 -0.94 4.06 9.93
N VAL A 178 -0.15 4.09 8.84
CA VAL A 178 -0.27 5.11 7.79
C VAL A 178 -1.62 5.03 7.10
N GLY A 179 -2.05 3.84 6.67
CA GLY A 179 -3.35 3.66 6.02
C GLY A 179 -4.51 4.09 6.93
N PHE A 180 -4.53 3.60 8.18
CA PHE A 180 -5.58 3.96 9.13
C PHE A 180 -5.56 5.46 9.48
N SER A 181 -4.40 6.10 9.52
CA SER A 181 -4.31 7.56 9.74
C SER A 181 -5.13 8.36 8.72
N ARG A 182 -5.25 7.87 7.48
CA ARG A 182 -6.00 8.56 6.41
C ARG A 182 -7.51 8.50 6.64
N VAL A 183 -7.99 7.37 7.18
CA VAL A 183 -9.39 7.19 7.59
C VAL A 183 -9.68 8.02 8.83
N TYR A 184 -8.81 7.94 9.85
CA TYR A 184 -8.93 8.68 11.10
C TYR A 184 -8.98 10.20 10.87
N LEU A 185 -8.11 10.73 10.03
CA LEU A 185 -8.07 12.16 9.67
C LEU A 185 -9.22 12.57 8.72
N GLY A 186 -10.07 11.64 8.28
CA GLY A 186 -11.24 11.92 7.45
C GLY A 186 -10.94 12.39 6.03
N VAL A 187 -9.78 12.05 5.49
CA VAL A 187 -9.34 12.49 4.16
C VAL A 187 -9.41 11.41 3.07
N HIS A 188 -9.64 10.16 3.47
CA HIS A 188 -9.85 9.01 2.60
C HIS A 188 -10.94 8.10 3.14
N TYR A 189 -11.67 7.48 2.23
CA TYR A 189 -12.54 6.35 2.59
C TYR A 189 -11.69 5.10 2.89
N PRO A 190 -12.17 4.18 3.75
CA PRO A 190 -11.54 2.88 3.97
C PRO A 190 -11.24 2.13 2.68
N SER A 191 -12.16 2.14 1.71
CA SER A 191 -11.99 1.52 0.39
C SER A 191 -10.84 2.14 -0.41
N ASP A 192 -10.56 3.45 -0.30
CA ASP A 192 -9.41 4.10 -0.94
C ASP A 192 -8.09 3.56 -0.40
N VAL A 193 -8.04 3.30 0.92
CA VAL A 193 -6.86 2.79 1.61
C VAL A 193 -6.61 1.32 1.29
N LEU A 194 -7.66 0.51 1.21
CA LEU A 194 -7.56 -0.92 0.88
C LEU A 194 -7.17 -1.15 -0.58
N SER A 195 -7.48 -0.20 -1.45
CA SER A 195 -7.16 -0.26 -2.89
C SER A 195 -5.78 0.33 -3.23
N GLY A 196 -5.14 1.01 -2.28
CA GLY A 196 -3.78 1.54 -2.40
C GLY A 196 -2.78 0.61 -1.78
#